data_dc3063025a50629b7f033b26a4a1dc82
#
_entry.id   dc3063025a50629b7f033b26a4a1dc82
#
_cell.length_a   1.000
_cell.length_b   1.000
_cell.length_c   1.000
_cell.angle_alpha   90.00
_cell.angle_beta   90.00
_cell.angle_gamma   90.00
#
_symmetry.space_group_name_H-M   'P 1'
#
loop_
_entity.id
_entity.type
_entity.pdbx_description
1 polymer ?
#
loop_
_entity_poly.entity_id
_entity_poly.type
_entity_poly.pdbx_seq_one_letter_code
_entity_poly.pdbx_strand_id
1 'polypeptide(L)'
;MATPTRRLEKFRSAIHEFPRVVSTTQKLLRAAQLLDIPVFATTQLRDKLGETCPELGLDAPDGIQTKAHVDKSAFSMFVPELKKAFYELGEEKREVVVVGIESHICVTQTLDLLREGHKVYVIADAVSSCNAQEVPVALARLRAEGAVVTTSESFLYECMGDAGIKEFKGVAGIVKEFNKATRENLEALCKM
;
A
#
# COMPACT_ATOMS: atom_id res chain seq x y z
N MET A 1 -4.25 -10.86 -31.15
CA MET A 1 -4.43 -11.14 -29.70
C MET A 1 -3.27 -10.51 -28.95
N ALA A 2 -3.51 -9.52 -28.09
CA ALA A 2 -2.45 -8.91 -27.28
C ALA A 2 -2.15 -9.84 -26.11
N THR A 3 -0.92 -10.22 -25.94
CA THR A 3 -0.46 -11.09 -24.85
C THR A 3 -0.73 -10.45 -23.48
N PRO A 4 -1.04 -11.21 -22.43
CA PRO A 4 -1.33 -10.68 -21.07
C PRO A 4 -0.24 -9.76 -20.51
N THR A 5 1.01 -9.98 -20.86
CA THR A 5 2.18 -9.16 -20.48
C THR A 5 2.09 -7.69 -20.91
N ARG A 6 1.40 -7.37 -22.00
CA ARG A 6 1.30 -6.00 -22.53
C ARG A 6 0.36 -5.08 -21.74
N ARG A 7 -0.49 -5.62 -20.84
CA ARG A 7 -1.48 -4.85 -20.05
C ARG A 7 -0.91 -4.36 -18.71
N LEU A 8 -0.05 -5.14 -18.08
CA LEU A 8 0.68 -4.75 -16.86
C LEU A 8 1.62 -3.56 -17.09
N GLU A 9 2.12 -3.41 -18.31
CA GLU A 9 3.08 -2.35 -18.68
C GLU A 9 2.46 -0.94 -18.73
N LYS A 10 1.11 -0.82 -18.84
CA LYS A 10 0.48 0.50 -18.97
C LYS A 10 0.64 1.36 -17.71
N PHE A 11 0.39 0.80 -16.53
CA PHE A 11 0.59 1.51 -15.27
C PHE A 11 2.07 1.72 -14.96
N ARG A 12 2.92 0.75 -15.28
CA ARG A 12 4.36 0.82 -15.03
C ARG A 12 5.01 2.04 -15.69
N SER A 13 4.60 2.37 -16.92
CA SER A 13 5.12 3.53 -17.66
C SER A 13 4.31 4.81 -17.43
N ALA A 14 3.08 4.71 -16.91
CA ALA A 14 2.20 5.85 -16.72
C ALA A 14 2.33 6.49 -15.33
N ILE A 15 2.66 5.70 -14.31
CA ILE A 15 2.76 6.17 -12.93
C ILE A 15 4.16 6.72 -12.64
N HIS A 16 4.20 7.92 -12.09
CA HIS A 16 5.43 8.55 -11.62
C HIS A 16 6.14 7.65 -10.60
N GLU A 17 7.41 7.32 -10.85
CA GLU A 17 8.27 6.51 -9.97
C GLU A 17 7.66 5.16 -9.53
N PHE A 18 6.89 4.50 -10.42
CA PHE A 18 6.24 3.22 -10.14
C PHE A 18 7.16 2.17 -9.51
N PRO A 19 8.41 1.95 -9.97
CA PRO A 19 9.31 0.98 -9.36
C PRO A 19 9.61 1.27 -7.89
N ARG A 20 9.59 2.53 -7.48
CA ARG A 20 9.82 2.96 -6.09
C ARG A 20 8.64 2.63 -5.19
N VAL A 21 7.42 2.83 -5.70
CA VAL A 21 6.19 2.39 -5.00
C VAL A 21 6.22 0.88 -4.77
N VAL A 22 6.58 0.11 -5.80
CA VAL A 22 6.73 -1.36 -5.70
C VAL A 22 7.78 -1.72 -4.66
N SER A 23 8.96 -1.11 -4.70
CA SER A 23 10.05 -1.38 -3.75
C SER A 23 9.64 -1.12 -2.30
N THR A 24 9.00 0.03 -2.01
CA THR A 24 8.54 0.33 -0.65
C THR A 24 7.42 -0.62 -0.23
N THR A 25 6.50 -0.95 -1.14
CA THR A 25 5.43 -1.92 -0.86
C THR A 25 6.01 -3.31 -0.53
N GLN A 26 7.02 -3.79 -1.25
CA GLN A 26 7.72 -5.05 -0.92
C GLN A 26 8.31 -5.02 0.49
N LYS A 27 8.97 -3.92 0.87
CA LYS A 27 9.48 -3.73 2.24
C LYS A 27 8.38 -3.87 3.29
N LEU A 28 7.25 -3.19 3.07
CA LEU A 28 6.11 -3.22 3.99
C LEU A 28 5.46 -4.61 4.06
N LEU A 29 5.31 -5.29 2.94
CA LEU A 29 4.74 -6.64 2.88
C LEU A 29 5.60 -7.65 3.63
N ARG A 30 6.93 -7.59 3.49
CA ARG A 30 7.85 -8.45 4.24
C ARG A 30 7.77 -8.17 5.75
N ALA A 31 7.67 -6.91 6.14
CA ALA A 31 7.50 -6.54 7.55
C ALA A 31 6.12 -6.99 8.08
N ALA A 32 5.06 -6.85 7.28
CA ALA A 32 3.71 -7.32 7.63
C ALA A 32 3.69 -8.83 7.91
N GLN A 33 4.43 -9.62 7.14
CA GLN A 33 4.58 -11.07 7.37
C GLN A 33 5.26 -11.37 8.71
N LEU A 34 6.32 -10.63 9.07
CA LEU A 34 7.00 -10.82 10.36
C LEU A 34 6.14 -10.37 11.55
N LEU A 35 5.32 -9.35 11.36
CA LEU A 35 4.47 -8.76 12.40
C LEU A 35 3.05 -9.39 12.44
N ASP A 36 2.81 -10.43 11.63
CA ASP A 36 1.49 -11.08 11.47
C ASP A 36 0.36 -10.10 11.16
N ILE A 37 0.66 -9.08 10.34
CA ILE A 37 -0.33 -8.08 9.90
C ILE A 37 -1.08 -8.62 8.67
N PRO A 38 -2.43 -8.74 8.73
CA PRO A 38 -3.20 -9.23 7.60
C PRO A 38 -3.14 -8.28 6.41
N VAL A 39 -2.98 -8.85 5.21
CA VAL A 39 -2.87 -8.12 3.95
C VAL A 39 -4.14 -8.29 3.13
N PHE A 40 -4.64 -7.18 2.59
CA PHE A 40 -5.74 -7.11 1.65
C PHE A 40 -5.27 -6.43 0.37
N ALA A 41 -5.71 -6.91 -0.77
CA ALA A 41 -5.32 -6.37 -2.06
C ALA A 41 -6.53 -6.13 -2.97
N THR A 42 -6.41 -5.16 -3.86
CA THR A 42 -7.42 -4.92 -4.90
C THR A 42 -6.76 -4.67 -6.24
N THR A 43 -7.40 -5.16 -7.31
CA THR A 43 -7.15 -4.75 -8.68
C THR A 43 -8.27 -3.83 -9.17
N GLN A 44 -7.99 -3.03 -10.18
CA GLN A 44 -8.97 -2.16 -10.81
C GLN A 44 -9.31 -2.65 -12.20
N LEU A 45 -10.53 -3.16 -12.41
CA LEU A 45 -10.98 -3.68 -13.71
C LEU A 45 -9.90 -4.56 -14.34
N ARG A 46 -9.58 -5.66 -13.71
CA ARG A 46 -8.47 -6.60 -14.03
C ARG A 46 -8.38 -6.93 -15.51
N ASP A 47 -9.54 -7.20 -16.14
CA ASP A 47 -9.61 -7.53 -17.58
C ASP A 47 -9.15 -6.38 -18.48
N LYS A 48 -9.23 -5.14 -18.01
CA LYS A 48 -8.87 -3.94 -18.77
C LYS A 48 -7.49 -3.40 -18.42
N LEU A 49 -7.15 -3.38 -17.13
CA LEU A 49 -5.96 -2.71 -16.59
C LEU A 49 -4.86 -3.69 -16.18
N GLY A 50 -5.17 -4.97 -16.04
CA GLY A 50 -4.21 -6.04 -15.73
C GLY A 50 -4.20 -6.43 -14.26
N GLU A 51 -3.37 -7.42 -13.98
CA GLU A 51 -3.16 -7.99 -12.64
C GLU A 51 -2.29 -7.08 -11.76
N THR A 52 -2.28 -7.39 -10.47
CA THR A 52 -1.26 -6.85 -9.55
C THR A 52 0.13 -7.21 -10.03
N CYS A 53 1.08 -6.30 -9.92
CA CYS A 53 2.44 -6.53 -10.39
C CYS A 53 3.09 -7.72 -9.66
N PRO A 54 3.68 -8.66 -10.41
CA PRO A 54 4.17 -9.93 -9.87
C PRO A 54 5.31 -9.76 -8.87
N GLU A 55 6.01 -8.65 -8.92
CA GLU A 55 7.09 -8.33 -7.98
C GLU A 55 6.64 -8.24 -6.51
N LEU A 56 5.34 -8.01 -6.27
CA LEU A 56 4.79 -8.01 -4.92
C LEU A 56 4.63 -9.42 -4.34
N GLY A 57 4.63 -10.46 -5.19
CA GLY A 57 4.54 -11.86 -4.77
C GLY A 57 3.25 -12.20 -4.02
N LEU A 58 2.16 -11.45 -4.23
CA LEU A 58 0.90 -11.72 -3.56
C LEU A 58 0.30 -13.04 -4.05
N ASP A 59 -0.15 -13.87 -3.10
CA ASP A 59 -0.80 -15.16 -3.31
C ASP A 59 0.05 -16.18 -4.12
N ALA A 60 1.33 -15.90 -4.31
CA ALA A 60 2.30 -16.89 -4.81
C ALA A 60 2.56 -17.97 -3.77
N PRO A 61 2.98 -19.20 -4.16
CA PRO A 61 3.23 -20.30 -3.21
C PRO A 61 4.16 -19.94 -2.07
N ASP A 62 5.24 -19.17 -2.37
CA ASP A 62 6.22 -18.71 -1.39
C ASP A 62 6.02 -17.22 -1.02
N GLY A 63 4.90 -16.62 -1.44
CA GLY A 63 4.60 -15.21 -1.27
C GLY A 63 3.72 -14.91 -0.07
N ILE A 64 3.29 -13.67 0.00
CA ILE A 64 2.38 -13.18 1.03
C ILE A 64 0.95 -13.56 0.68
N GLN A 65 0.32 -14.36 1.55
CA GLN A 65 -1.07 -14.75 1.37
C GLN A 65 -1.99 -13.61 1.79
N THR A 66 -2.83 -13.15 0.88
CA THR A 66 -3.82 -12.12 1.20
C THR A 66 -5.04 -12.72 1.90
N LYS A 67 -5.68 -11.95 2.78
CA LYS A 67 -7.00 -12.31 3.34
C LYS A 67 -8.11 -12.15 2.31
N ALA A 68 -7.94 -11.21 1.39
CA ALA A 68 -8.77 -11.05 0.19
C ALA A 68 -8.00 -10.29 -0.89
N HIS A 69 -8.13 -10.73 -2.13
CA HIS A 69 -7.59 -10.07 -3.32
C HIS A 69 -8.74 -9.86 -4.33
N VAL A 70 -9.34 -8.68 -4.29
CA VAL A 70 -10.63 -8.38 -4.94
C VAL A 70 -10.42 -7.53 -6.19
N ASP A 71 -11.06 -7.92 -7.30
CA ASP A 71 -11.17 -7.04 -8.47
C ASP A 71 -12.37 -6.10 -8.30
N LYS A 72 -12.18 -4.81 -8.61
CA LYS A 72 -13.19 -3.79 -8.37
C LYS A 72 -13.32 -2.81 -9.53
N SER A 73 -14.51 -2.23 -9.68
CA SER A 73 -14.76 -1.08 -10.55
C SER A 73 -14.81 0.24 -9.76
N ALA A 74 -15.23 0.22 -8.51
CA ALA A 74 -15.19 1.38 -7.62
C ALA A 74 -13.76 1.87 -7.41
N PHE A 75 -13.57 3.16 -7.16
CA PHE A 75 -12.23 3.70 -6.87
C PHE A 75 -11.79 3.37 -5.44
N SER A 76 -12.68 3.43 -4.46
CA SER A 76 -12.39 2.97 -3.10
C SER A 76 -11.97 1.49 -3.10
N MET A 77 -10.98 1.15 -2.28
CA MET A 77 -10.63 -0.26 -2.00
C MET A 77 -11.65 -0.93 -1.09
N PHE A 78 -12.40 -0.16 -0.30
CA PHE A 78 -13.29 -0.68 0.72
C PHE A 78 -14.67 -1.06 0.13
N VAL A 79 -14.62 -1.94 -0.88
CA VAL A 79 -15.81 -2.51 -1.54
C VAL A 79 -16.45 -3.62 -0.70
N PRO A 80 -17.73 -3.99 -0.94
CA PRO A 80 -18.46 -4.94 -0.11
C PRO A 80 -17.74 -6.27 0.13
N GLU A 81 -17.10 -6.83 -0.90
CA GLU A 81 -16.38 -8.10 -0.82
C GLU A 81 -15.16 -8.00 0.08
N LEU A 82 -14.36 -6.92 -0.06
CA LEU A 82 -13.20 -6.69 0.80
C LEU A 82 -13.65 -6.36 2.22
N LYS A 83 -14.70 -5.55 2.37
CA LYS A 83 -15.30 -5.20 3.65
C LYS A 83 -15.76 -6.44 4.42
N LYS A 84 -16.38 -7.40 3.75
CA LYS A 84 -16.77 -8.68 4.35
C LYS A 84 -15.56 -9.40 4.94
N ALA A 85 -14.53 -9.64 4.12
CA ALA A 85 -13.31 -10.31 4.58
C ALA A 85 -12.56 -9.51 5.68
N PHE A 86 -12.64 -8.19 5.66
CA PHE A 86 -12.06 -7.32 6.67
C PHE A 86 -12.75 -7.49 8.02
N TYR A 87 -14.08 -7.57 8.07
CA TYR A 87 -14.84 -7.78 9.31
C TYR A 87 -14.84 -9.24 9.80
N GLU A 88 -14.41 -10.21 9.00
CA GLU A 88 -14.09 -11.55 9.47
C GLU A 88 -12.94 -11.57 10.50
N LEU A 89 -12.10 -10.51 10.51
CA LEU A 89 -11.09 -10.31 11.56
C LEU A 89 -11.67 -9.78 12.89
N GLY A 90 -12.97 -9.44 12.93
CA GLY A 90 -13.68 -8.85 14.08
C GLY A 90 -14.27 -7.47 13.78
N GLU A 91 -15.25 -7.06 14.54
CA GLU A 91 -16.01 -5.81 14.40
C GLU A 91 -15.30 -4.57 14.95
N GLU A 92 -14.14 -4.73 15.56
CA GLU A 92 -13.41 -3.65 16.23
C GLU A 92 -12.87 -2.62 15.24
N LYS A 93 -12.71 -1.38 15.72
CA LYS A 93 -12.02 -0.34 14.97
C LYS A 93 -10.54 -0.67 14.87
N ARG A 94 -9.98 -0.51 13.67
CA ARG A 94 -8.61 -0.94 13.34
C ARG A 94 -7.77 0.22 12.86
N GLU A 95 -6.47 0.05 12.95
CA GLU A 95 -5.49 0.86 12.24
C GLU A 95 -5.22 0.22 10.89
N VAL A 96 -5.44 0.95 9.80
CA VAL A 96 -5.36 0.46 8.43
C VAL A 96 -4.30 1.22 7.65
N VAL A 97 -3.39 0.50 7.03
CA VAL A 97 -2.33 1.07 6.21
C VAL A 97 -2.71 0.98 4.74
N VAL A 98 -2.66 2.10 4.05
CA VAL A 98 -2.98 2.19 2.63
C VAL A 98 -1.73 2.53 1.83
N VAL A 99 -1.46 1.75 0.80
CA VAL A 99 -0.36 1.91 -0.16
C VAL A 99 -0.86 1.69 -1.58
N GLY A 100 -0.10 2.11 -2.58
CA GLY A 100 -0.37 1.82 -3.99
C GLY A 100 -0.76 3.05 -4.80
N ILE A 101 -1.53 2.83 -5.85
CA ILE A 101 -1.87 3.82 -6.88
C ILE A 101 -3.37 3.90 -7.14
N GLU A 102 -3.87 5.02 -7.57
CA GLU A 102 -3.26 6.36 -7.65
C GLU A 102 -3.61 7.17 -6.41
N SER A 103 -2.66 7.98 -5.93
CA SER A 103 -2.81 8.78 -4.70
C SER A 103 -4.07 9.64 -4.71
N HIS A 104 -4.33 10.33 -5.83
CA HIS A 104 -5.44 11.27 -5.99
C HIS A 104 -6.78 10.60 -6.37
N ILE A 105 -6.77 9.31 -6.69
CA ILE A 105 -7.95 8.55 -7.09
C ILE A 105 -8.27 7.47 -6.04
N CYS A 106 -7.71 6.27 -6.18
CA CYS A 106 -8.09 5.13 -5.35
C CYS A 106 -7.69 5.30 -3.88
N VAL A 107 -6.47 5.81 -3.61
CA VAL A 107 -6.03 6.07 -2.23
C VAL A 107 -6.93 7.09 -1.55
N THR A 108 -7.22 8.23 -2.22
CA THR A 108 -8.11 9.26 -1.67
C THR A 108 -9.53 8.73 -1.44
N GLN A 109 -10.08 7.92 -2.35
CA GLN A 109 -11.43 7.35 -2.17
C GLN A 109 -11.50 6.33 -1.02
N THR A 110 -10.38 5.69 -0.67
CA THR A 110 -10.31 4.74 0.45
C THR A 110 -10.47 5.42 1.83
N LEU A 111 -10.60 6.75 1.89
CA LEU A 111 -11.06 7.48 3.07
C LEU A 111 -12.43 7.03 3.61
N ASP A 112 -13.16 6.19 2.88
CA ASP A 112 -14.34 5.50 3.40
C ASP A 112 -14.05 4.74 4.71
N LEU A 113 -12.81 4.25 4.89
CA LEU A 113 -12.34 3.65 6.13
C LEU A 113 -12.42 4.64 7.33
N LEU A 114 -12.05 5.91 7.13
CA LEU A 114 -12.18 6.94 8.17
C LEU A 114 -13.64 7.19 8.54
N ARG A 115 -14.55 7.21 7.55
CA ARG A 115 -15.99 7.39 7.77
C ARG A 115 -16.59 6.26 8.59
N GLU A 116 -16.02 5.07 8.49
CA GLU A 116 -16.40 3.92 9.32
C GLU A 116 -15.69 3.91 10.69
N GLY A 117 -14.87 4.91 10.99
CA GLY A 117 -14.23 5.12 12.29
C GLY A 117 -12.91 4.35 12.46
N HIS A 118 -12.32 3.83 11.39
CA HIS A 118 -10.97 3.26 11.42
C HIS A 118 -9.91 4.36 11.42
N LYS A 119 -8.73 4.12 12.01
CA LYS A 119 -7.57 4.98 11.86
C LYS A 119 -6.85 4.60 10.57
N VAL A 120 -6.60 5.56 9.70
CA VAL A 120 -6.00 5.31 8.38
C VAL A 120 -4.62 5.93 8.30
N TYR A 121 -3.63 5.12 7.97
CA TYR A 121 -2.27 5.54 7.63
C TYR A 121 -2.10 5.49 6.11
N VAL A 122 -1.51 6.53 5.56
CA VAL A 122 -1.09 6.57 4.16
C VAL A 122 0.42 6.72 4.11
N ILE A 123 1.08 5.79 3.44
CA ILE A 123 2.54 5.73 3.38
C ILE A 123 3.03 6.55 2.19
N ALA A 124 3.58 7.74 2.47
CA ALA A 124 3.94 8.72 1.44
C ALA A 124 4.98 8.22 0.43
N ASP A 125 5.93 7.39 0.86
CA ASP A 125 6.94 6.75 0.01
C ASP A 125 6.47 5.42 -0.62
N ALA A 126 5.17 5.07 -0.48
CA ALA A 126 4.53 3.90 -1.07
C ALA A 126 3.25 4.23 -1.85
N VAL A 127 3.03 5.50 -2.17
CA VAL A 127 1.91 5.95 -3.03
C VAL A 127 2.43 6.84 -4.14
N SER A 128 1.77 6.81 -5.29
CA SER A 128 2.08 7.69 -6.41
C SER A 128 0.87 7.86 -7.33
N SER A 129 1.02 8.68 -8.37
CA SER A 129 0.01 8.98 -9.38
C SER A 129 0.65 9.13 -10.77
N CYS A 130 -0.18 9.19 -11.82
CA CYS A 130 0.30 9.45 -13.18
C CYS A 130 1.08 10.78 -13.28
N ASN A 131 0.60 11.83 -12.61
CA ASN A 131 1.29 13.11 -12.54
C ASN A 131 1.94 13.29 -11.16
N ALA A 132 3.24 13.58 -11.13
CA ALA A 132 3.97 13.82 -9.88
C ALA A 132 3.32 14.91 -9.00
N GLN A 133 2.76 15.94 -9.63
CA GLN A 133 2.13 17.07 -8.95
C GLN A 133 0.83 16.71 -8.22
N GLU A 134 0.15 15.63 -8.60
CA GLU A 134 -1.05 15.14 -7.91
C GLU A 134 -0.73 14.57 -6.53
N VAL A 135 0.47 14.02 -6.36
CA VAL A 135 0.85 13.34 -5.12
C VAL A 135 0.82 14.29 -3.92
N PRO A 136 1.53 15.44 -3.89
CA PRO A 136 1.48 16.33 -2.74
C PRO A 136 0.09 16.91 -2.47
N VAL A 137 -0.72 17.17 -3.51
CA VAL A 137 -2.10 17.64 -3.37
C VAL A 137 -2.97 16.58 -2.70
N ALA A 138 -2.86 15.33 -3.15
CA ALA A 138 -3.58 14.20 -2.55
C ALA A 138 -3.16 13.97 -1.09
N LEU A 139 -1.87 13.99 -0.79
CA LEU A 139 -1.36 13.80 0.59
C LEU A 139 -1.79 14.93 1.52
N ALA A 140 -1.81 16.19 1.04
CA ALA A 140 -2.32 17.33 1.81
C ALA A 140 -3.81 17.16 2.14
N ARG A 141 -4.61 16.77 1.15
CA ARG A 141 -6.03 16.47 1.35
C ARG A 141 -6.25 15.33 2.34
N LEU A 142 -5.52 14.23 2.20
CA LEU A 142 -5.63 13.07 3.08
C LEU A 142 -5.36 13.45 4.55
N ARG A 143 -4.35 14.30 4.81
CA ARG A 143 -4.10 14.85 6.15
C ARG A 143 -5.26 15.70 6.67
N ALA A 144 -5.79 16.56 5.83
CA ALA A 144 -6.93 17.43 6.21
C ALA A 144 -8.18 16.63 6.55
N GLU A 145 -8.39 15.48 5.90
CA GLU A 145 -9.51 14.56 6.16
C GLU A 145 -9.27 13.66 7.39
N GLY A 146 -8.08 13.72 8.03
CA GLY A 146 -7.78 12.99 9.26
C GLY A 146 -6.94 11.71 9.09
N ALA A 147 -6.44 11.42 7.89
CA ALA A 147 -5.49 10.33 7.71
C ALA A 147 -4.10 10.70 8.25
N VAL A 148 -3.42 9.74 8.84
CA VAL A 148 -2.01 9.87 9.24
C VAL A 148 -1.13 9.64 8.03
N VAL A 149 -0.57 10.71 7.47
CA VAL A 149 0.39 10.61 6.37
C VAL A 149 1.80 10.52 6.95
N THR A 150 2.46 9.38 6.75
CA THR A 150 3.76 9.05 7.32
C THR A 150 4.66 8.36 6.28
N THR A 151 5.88 7.99 6.66
CA THR A 151 6.79 7.22 5.81
C THR A 151 6.79 5.74 6.22
N SER A 152 7.23 4.88 5.31
CA SER A 152 7.29 3.43 5.56
C SER A 152 8.15 3.07 6.78
N GLU A 153 9.28 3.74 6.98
CA GLU A 153 10.17 3.46 8.12
C GLU A 153 9.55 3.95 9.43
N SER A 154 9.04 5.18 9.46
CA SER A 154 8.35 5.73 10.64
C SER A 154 7.18 4.83 11.07
N PHE A 155 6.36 4.39 10.10
CA PHE A 155 5.25 3.49 10.36
C PHE A 155 5.69 2.14 10.96
N LEU A 156 6.75 1.52 10.43
CA LEU A 156 7.24 0.24 10.94
C LEU A 156 7.72 0.34 12.40
N TYR A 157 8.41 1.43 12.76
CA TYR A 157 8.83 1.66 14.15
C TYR A 157 7.64 1.98 15.07
N GLU A 158 6.63 2.69 14.57
CA GLU A 158 5.38 2.93 15.31
C GLU A 158 4.63 1.61 15.58
N CYS A 159 4.53 0.71 14.58
CA CYS A 159 3.93 -0.63 14.76
C CYS A 159 4.65 -1.48 15.81
N MET A 160 5.97 -1.40 15.86
CA MET A 160 6.75 -2.17 16.82
C MET A 160 6.67 -1.60 18.25
N GLY A 161 6.62 -0.27 18.38
CA GLY A 161 6.52 0.44 19.63
C GLY A 161 7.71 0.26 20.59
N ASP A 162 8.36 -0.90 20.59
CA ASP A 162 9.47 -1.26 21.49
C ASP A 162 10.51 -2.12 20.76
N ALA A 163 11.79 -1.80 20.94
CA ALA A 163 12.90 -2.58 20.40
C ALA A 163 13.12 -3.94 21.11
N GLY A 164 12.46 -4.16 22.23
CA GLY A 164 12.51 -5.41 23.00
C GLY A 164 11.62 -6.53 22.47
N ILE A 165 10.75 -6.28 21.49
CA ILE A 165 9.89 -7.32 20.91
C ILE A 165 10.70 -8.32 20.10
N LYS A 166 10.22 -9.56 20.00
CA LYS A 166 10.92 -10.66 19.28
C LYS A 166 11.12 -10.36 17.78
N GLU A 167 10.20 -9.65 17.16
CA GLU A 167 10.19 -9.31 15.72
C GLU A 167 11.18 -8.20 15.37
N PHE A 168 11.64 -7.40 16.35
CA PHE A 168 12.47 -6.22 16.12
C PHE A 168 13.68 -6.49 15.23
N LYS A 169 14.46 -7.54 15.54
CA LYS A 169 15.67 -7.87 14.76
C LYS A 169 15.35 -8.16 13.29
N GLY A 170 14.23 -8.84 13.03
CA GLY A 170 13.78 -9.15 11.68
C GLY A 170 13.38 -7.89 10.91
N VAL A 171 12.55 -7.03 11.52
CA VAL A 171 12.11 -5.78 10.90
C VAL A 171 13.28 -4.81 10.71
N ALA A 172 14.15 -4.64 11.71
CA ALA A 172 15.36 -3.82 11.59
C ALA A 172 16.30 -4.34 10.49
N GLY A 173 16.38 -5.66 10.29
CA GLY A 173 17.09 -6.28 9.18
C GLY A 173 16.53 -5.86 7.81
N ILE A 174 15.20 -5.89 7.65
CA ILE A 174 14.52 -5.41 6.44
C ILE A 174 14.79 -3.92 6.21
N VAL A 175 14.63 -3.09 7.23
CA VAL A 175 14.91 -1.65 7.14
C VAL A 175 16.36 -1.39 6.68
N LYS A 176 17.32 -2.12 7.24
CA LYS A 176 18.73 -2.02 6.84
C LYS A 176 18.97 -2.44 5.39
N GLU A 177 18.35 -3.55 4.95
CA GLU A 177 18.43 -4.04 3.56
C GLU A 177 17.92 -3.00 2.57
N PHE A 178 16.77 -2.37 2.87
CA PHE A 178 16.14 -1.36 2.03
C PHE A 178 16.67 0.07 2.24
N ASN A 179 17.68 0.31 3.09
CA ASN A 179 18.11 1.66 3.47
C ASN A 179 18.41 2.57 2.27
N LYS A 180 19.19 2.06 1.29
CA LYS A 180 19.50 2.82 0.05
C LYS A 180 18.22 3.13 -0.74
N ALA A 181 17.41 2.12 -0.99
CA ALA A 181 16.15 2.28 -1.72
C ALA A 181 15.20 3.24 -0.99
N THR A 182 15.09 3.15 0.34
CA THR A 182 14.27 4.05 1.16
C THR A 182 14.69 5.51 0.98
N ARG A 183 16.00 5.81 1.04
CA ARG A 183 16.50 7.17 0.80
C ARG A 183 16.09 7.69 -0.57
N GLU A 184 16.35 6.92 -1.61
CA GLU A 184 16.03 7.29 -2.98
C GLU A 184 14.53 7.43 -3.21
N ASN A 185 13.72 6.59 -2.56
CA ASN A 185 12.26 6.64 -2.67
C ASN A 185 11.69 7.88 -1.96
N LEU A 186 12.20 8.24 -0.78
CA LEU A 186 11.84 9.47 -0.08
C LEU A 186 12.19 10.72 -0.90
N GLU A 187 13.40 10.76 -1.47
CA GLU A 187 13.83 11.87 -2.34
C GLU A 187 12.95 12.04 -3.57
N ALA A 188 12.43 10.95 -4.14
CA ALA A 188 11.63 10.97 -5.36
C ALA A 188 10.12 11.22 -5.10
N LEU A 189 9.56 10.56 -4.07
CA LEU A 189 8.11 10.51 -3.84
C LEU A 189 7.63 11.48 -2.76
N CYS A 190 8.50 11.90 -1.83
CA CYS A 190 8.11 12.75 -0.68
C CYS A 190 8.55 14.21 -0.85
N LYS A 191 8.70 14.70 -2.09
CA LYS A 191 8.91 16.14 -2.34
C LYS A 191 7.66 16.89 -1.93
N MET A 192 7.75 17.60 -0.82
CA MET A 192 6.74 18.54 -0.33
C MET A 192 7.07 19.95 -0.78
#